data_c0aff29eaca30169ea8796084e64bd17
#
_entry.id   c0aff29eaca30169ea8796084e64bd17
#
_cell.length_a   1.000
_cell.length_b   1.000
_cell.length_c   1.000
_cell.angle_alpha   90.00
_cell.angle_beta   90.00
_cell.angle_gamma   90.00
#
_symmetry.space_group_name_H-M   'P 1'
#
loop_
_entity.id
_entity.type
_entity.pdbx_description
1 polymer ?
#
loop_
_entity_poly.entity_id
_entity_poly.type
_entity_poly.pdbx_seq_one_letter_code
_entity_poly.pdbx_strand_id
1 'polypeptide(L)'
;MFEPERLMLIASPLMNKTPAFDRAAALAGAKDAALHIVAFDYVEGLATAGLVNERALSEMREGYLARHREWLEEQANPIRNLGVHVTTEVVWVMNPLTEIMVHIREVNPSLVIKDLEPQSWVTRMLFSSLDLHLLHDCPAPLHLVSKLTHALPRRVLAAVDTFGPDDQFAGLNEAIITNAEKLAAQCDAQLHLIYAYDLTSVFASQDAMGFSSNLAQTLYEAEEGAFNKLAEQFGVPDECKHLVMGYPAKVIRAFAETQSIDVIVMGTVHRNRLSALLGSTTEQVAYHMPSSLLVVNPRSSGHRASE
;
A
#
# COMPACT_ATOMS: atom_id res chain seq x y z
N MET A 1 -10.64 -22.51 -17.36
CA MET A 1 -11.63 -21.61 -16.69
C MET A 1 -10.76 -20.65 -15.88
N PHE A 2 -10.68 -19.38 -16.27
CA PHE A 2 -9.89 -18.41 -15.50
C PHE A 2 -10.59 -18.20 -14.17
N GLU A 3 -9.88 -18.42 -13.07
CA GLU A 3 -10.42 -17.99 -11.76
C GLU A 3 -10.60 -16.47 -11.78
N PRO A 4 -11.74 -15.95 -11.31
CA PRO A 4 -11.93 -14.51 -11.24
C PRO A 4 -10.88 -13.90 -10.31
N GLU A 5 -10.40 -12.71 -10.68
CA GLU A 5 -9.48 -11.94 -9.83
C GLU A 5 -10.12 -11.76 -8.43
N ARG A 6 -9.32 -11.93 -7.38
CA ARG A 6 -9.81 -11.83 -5.99
C ARG A 6 -9.10 -10.68 -5.27
N LEU A 7 -9.88 -9.76 -4.74
CA LEU A 7 -9.41 -8.74 -3.81
C LEU A 7 -9.64 -9.22 -2.37
N MET A 8 -8.77 -8.83 -1.45
CA MET A 8 -8.90 -9.15 -0.03
C MET A 8 -8.95 -7.87 0.80
N LEU A 9 -10.02 -7.68 1.55
CA LEU A 9 -10.15 -6.60 2.53
C LEU A 9 -9.87 -7.14 3.93
N ILE A 10 -8.85 -6.61 4.61
CA ILE A 10 -8.63 -6.83 6.03
C ILE A 10 -9.48 -5.82 6.79
N ALA A 11 -10.57 -6.31 7.40
CA ALA A 11 -11.49 -5.50 8.18
C ALA A 11 -10.92 -5.17 9.58
N SER A 12 -11.33 -4.02 10.14
CA SER A 12 -10.96 -3.65 11.49
C SER A 12 -11.55 -4.63 12.52
N PRO A 13 -10.75 -5.11 13.50
CA PRO A 13 -11.25 -5.95 14.57
C PRO A 13 -12.23 -5.23 15.51
N LEU A 14 -12.35 -3.92 15.41
CA LEU A 14 -13.26 -3.10 16.21
C LEU A 14 -14.71 -3.06 15.66
N MET A 15 -15.03 -3.85 14.63
CA MET A 15 -16.33 -3.85 13.97
C MET A 15 -16.79 -2.45 13.52
N ASN A 16 -15.86 -1.68 12.99
CA ASN A 16 -16.13 -0.34 12.45
C ASN A 16 -16.08 -0.37 10.93
N LYS A 17 -17.12 0.15 10.28
CA LYS A 17 -17.06 0.39 8.84
C LYS A 17 -16.08 1.53 8.56
N THR A 18 -14.99 1.21 7.86
CA THR A 18 -13.93 2.15 7.52
C THR A 18 -13.99 2.53 6.03
N PRO A 19 -13.30 3.60 5.59
CA PRO A 19 -13.20 3.95 4.18
C PRO A 19 -12.70 2.82 3.28
N ALA A 20 -11.94 1.85 3.82
CA ALA A 20 -11.45 0.70 3.07
C ALA A 20 -12.58 -0.18 2.52
N PHE A 21 -13.73 -0.27 3.20
CA PHE A 21 -14.90 -1.00 2.69
C PHE A 21 -15.44 -0.37 1.39
N ASP A 22 -15.60 0.94 1.37
CA ASP A 22 -16.13 1.64 0.19
C ASP A 22 -15.13 1.58 -0.97
N ARG A 23 -13.81 1.68 -0.68
CA ARG A 23 -12.74 1.50 -1.66
C ARG A 23 -12.71 0.08 -2.21
N ALA A 24 -12.77 -0.94 -1.35
CA ALA A 24 -12.75 -2.35 -1.76
C ALA A 24 -13.97 -2.71 -2.62
N ALA A 25 -15.16 -2.26 -2.22
CA ALA A 25 -16.40 -2.48 -2.98
C ALA A 25 -16.32 -1.83 -4.37
N ALA A 26 -15.87 -0.57 -4.45
CA ALA A 26 -15.75 0.15 -5.70
C ALA A 26 -14.71 -0.47 -6.64
N LEU A 27 -13.54 -0.86 -6.12
CA LEU A 27 -12.51 -1.53 -6.91
C LEU A 27 -12.95 -2.93 -7.37
N ALA A 28 -13.62 -3.70 -6.52
CA ALA A 28 -14.14 -5.01 -6.90
C ALA A 28 -15.16 -4.90 -8.05
N GLY A 29 -16.08 -3.92 -7.96
CA GLY A 29 -17.04 -3.66 -9.03
C GLY A 29 -16.39 -3.19 -10.32
N ALA A 30 -15.41 -2.28 -10.26
CA ALA A 30 -14.70 -1.76 -11.43
C ALA A 30 -13.85 -2.83 -12.14
N LYS A 31 -13.38 -3.85 -11.40
CA LYS A 31 -12.55 -4.95 -11.92
C LYS A 31 -13.33 -6.20 -12.30
N ASP A 32 -14.62 -6.27 -12.02
CA ASP A 32 -15.41 -7.52 -12.04
C ASP A 32 -14.72 -8.64 -11.23
N ALA A 33 -14.18 -8.27 -10.07
CA ALA A 33 -13.41 -9.14 -9.20
C ALA A 33 -14.24 -9.61 -8.00
N ALA A 34 -13.92 -10.80 -7.48
CA ALA A 34 -14.45 -11.25 -6.21
C ALA A 34 -13.80 -10.49 -5.04
N LEU A 35 -14.57 -10.20 -3.99
CA LEU A 35 -14.09 -9.56 -2.77
C LEU A 35 -14.16 -10.54 -1.60
N HIS A 36 -13.02 -10.81 -0.97
CA HIS A 36 -12.94 -11.55 0.27
C HIS A 36 -12.72 -10.57 1.43
N ILE A 37 -13.66 -10.51 2.37
CA ILE A 37 -13.59 -9.66 3.56
C ILE A 37 -13.24 -10.54 4.75
N VAL A 38 -12.09 -10.30 5.37
CA VAL A 38 -11.62 -11.07 6.51
C VAL A 38 -11.30 -10.18 7.70
N ALA A 39 -11.74 -10.59 8.89
CA ALA A 39 -11.34 -10.00 10.15
C ALA A 39 -10.46 -10.99 10.94
N PHE A 40 -9.35 -10.49 11.47
CA PHE A 40 -8.45 -11.25 12.33
C PHE A 40 -8.66 -10.83 13.77
N ASP A 41 -9.30 -11.69 14.55
CA ASP A 41 -9.67 -11.41 15.92
C ASP A 41 -8.62 -11.91 16.90
N TYR A 42 -8.15 -10.99 17.71
CA TYR A 42 -7.26 -11.25 18.83
C TYR A 42 -7.68 -10.38 20.02
N VAL A 43 -7.98 -11.03 21.14
CA VAL A 43 -8.30 -10.33 22.40
C VAL A 43 -7.33 -10.80 23.47
N GLU A 44 -6.34 -9.97 23.79
CA GLU A 44 -5.27 -10.30 24.74
C GLU A 44 -5.80 -10.73 26.12
N GLY A 45 -6.84 -10.04 26.61
CA GLY A 45 -7.51 -10.38 27.87
C GLY A 45 -8.19 -11.74 27.85
N LEU A 46 -8.69 -12.21 26.69
CA LEU A 46 -9.30 -13.55 26.57
C LEU A 46 -8.24 -14.66 26.55
N ALA A 47 -7.05 -14.40 25.99
CA ALA A 47 -5.97 -15.37 25.99
C ALA A 47 -5.49 -15.70 27.43
N THR A 48 -5.48 -14.71 28.31
CA THR A 48 -5.07 -14.87 29.73
C THR A 48 -6.19 -15.41 30.62
N ALA A 49 -7.47 -15.17 30.29
CA ALA A 49 -8.61 -15.68 31.05
C ALA A 49 -8.74 -17.22 30.99
N GLY A 50 -8.18 -17.87 29.97
CA GLY A 50 -8.11 -19.33 29.84
C GLY A 50 -7.39 -20.07 30.98
N LEU A 51 -6.58 -19.34 31.74
CA LEU A 51 -5.96 -19.89 32.96
C LEU A 51 -6.98 -20.11 34.10
N VAL A 52 -8.20 -19.56 33.99
CA VAL A 52 -9.18 -19.58 35.08
C VAL A 52 -10.33 -20.54 34.80
N ASN A 53 -10.87 -20.57 33.56
CA ASN A 53 -11.98 -21.47 33.20
C ASN A 53 -12.09 -21.62 31.66
N GLU A 54 -11.64 -22.76 31.13
CA GLU A 54 -11.63 -23.06 29.69
C GLU A 54 -13.01 -23.04 29.04
N ARG A 55 -14.04 -23.50 29.74
CA ARG A 55 -15.40 -23.55 29.19
C ARG A 55 -15.99 -22.17 29.03
N ALA A 56 -15.87 -21.32 30.05
CA ALA A 56 -16.34 -19.94 29.99
C ALA A 56 -15.59 -19.15 28.90
N LEU A 57 -14.29 -19.39 28.75
CA LEU A 57 -13.47 -18.79 27.69
C LEU A 57 -13.98 -19.20 26.30
N SER A 58 -14.26 -20.49 26.08
CA SER A 58 -14.77 -20.98 24.79
C SER A 58 -16.11 -20.35 24.45
N GLU A 59 -17.04 -20.29 25.40
CA GLU A 59 -18.36 -19.66 25.21
C GLU A 59 -18.25 -18.16 24.90
N MET A 60 -17.37 -17.43 25.59
CA MET A 60 -17.11 -16.01 25.32
C MET A 60 -16.49 -15.80 23.94
N ARG A 61 -15.53 -16.62 23.56
CA ARG A 61 -14.87 -16.58 22.25
C ARG A 61 -15.89 -16.85 21.12
N GLU A 62 -16.70 -17.91 21.25
CA GLU A 62 -17.72 -18.24 20.25
C GLU A 62 -18.75 -17.12 20.09
N GLY A 63 -19.22 -16.55 21.20
CA GLY A 63 -20.15 -15.43 21.19
C GLY A 63 -19.54 -14.16 20.55
N TYR A 64 -18.24 -13.92 20.77
CA TYR A 64 -17.53 -12.81 20.13
C TYR A 64 -17.40 -13.02 18.61
N LEU A 65 -16.93 -14.20 18.19
CA LEU A 65 -16.81 -14.55 16.78
C LEU A 65 -18.15 -14.55 16.03
N ALA A 66 -19.23 -15.00 16.68
CA ALA A 66 -20.57 -14.98 16.10
C ALA A 66 -21.04 -13.54 15.79
N ARG A 67 -20.89 -12.61 16.75
CA ARG A 67 -21.22 -11.20 16.54
C ARG A 67 -20.38 -10.57 15.42
N HIS A 68 -19.09 -10.92 15.33
CA HIS A 68 -18.23 -10.39 14.30
C HIS A 68 -18.60 -10.91 12.91
N ARG A 69 -18.97 -12.20 12.80
CA ARG A 69 -19.49 -12.77 11.54
C ARG A 69 -20.79 -12.09 11.10
N GLU A 70 -21.73 -11.90 12.03
CA GLU A 70 -22.98 -11.20 11.74
C GLU A 70 -22.72 -9.78 11.24
N TRP A 71 -21.85 -9.03 11.92
CA TRP A 71 -21.48 -7.69 11.49
C TRP A 71 -20.82 -7.66 10.11
N LEU A 72 -19.90 -8.59 9.78
CA LEU A 72 -19.29 -8.69 8.46
C LEU A 72 -20.33 -8.97 7.37
N GLU A 73 -21.28 -9.87 7.64
CA GLU A 73 -22.38 -10.18 6.70
C GLU A 73 -23.26 -8.95 6.46
N GLU A 74 -23.56 -8.17 7.49
CA GLU A 74 -24.28 -6.90 7.34
C GLU A 74 -23.53 -5.91 6.44
N GLN A 75 -22.20 -5.84 6.55
CA GLN A 75 -21.38 -4.98 5.67
C GLN A 75 -21.27 -5.54 4.24
N ALA A 76 -21.23 -6.85 4.07
CA ALA A 76 -21.11 -7.52 2.77
C ALA A 76 -22.39 -7.46 1.93
N ASN A 77 -23.57 -7.51 2.56
CA ASN A 77 -24.85 -7.54 1.84
C ASN A 77 -25.09 -6.35 0.91
N PRO A 78 -24.84 -5.09 1.29
CA PRO A 78 -24.93 -3.96 0.37
C PRO A 78 -24.01 -4.09 -0.84
N ILE A 79 -22.80 -4.65 -0.66
CA ILE A 79 -21.83 -4.83 -1.73
C ILE A 79 -22.29 -5.93 -2.70
N ARG A 80 -22.84 -7.04 -2.18
CA ARG A 80 -23.46 -8.11 -3.00
C ARG A 80 -24.63 -7.57 -3.83
N ASN A 81 -25.43 -6.66 -3.27
CA ASN A 81 -26.55 -6.03 -3.99
C ASN A 81 -26.10 -5.15 -5.16
N LEU A 82 -24.83 -4.73 -5.19
CA LEU A 82 -24.21 -4.04 -6.33
C LEU A 82 -23.67 -5.02 -7.39
N GLY A 83 -23.85 -6.33 -7.21
CA GLY A 83 -23.44 -7.37 -8.16
C GLY A 83 -22.04 -7.94 -7.89
N VAL A 84 -21.35 -7.52 -6.84
CA VAL A 84 -20.01 -8.03 -6.49
C VAL A 84 -20.15 -9.37 -5.76
N HIS A 85 -19.37 -10.37 -6.15
CA HIS A 85 -19.28 -11.62 -5.40
C HIS A 85 -18.47 -11.41 -4.12
N VAL A 86 -19.10 -11.50 -2.94
CA VAL A 86 -18.45 -11.24 -1.64
C VAL A 86 -18.51 -12.48 -0.75
N THR A 87 -17.34 -12.87 -0.23
CA THR A 87 -17.20 -13.86 0.85
C THR A 87 -16.68 -13.17 2.11
N THR A 88 -17.11 -13.65 3.28
CA THR A 88 -16.68 -13.12 4.58
C THR A 88 -16.05 -14.22 5.42
N GLU A 89 -15.08 -13.85 6.24
CA GLU A 89 -14.42 -14.75 7.17
C GLU A 89 -14.01 -14.02 8.46
N VAL A 90 -14.10 -14.71 9.58
CA VAL A 90 -13.56 -14.27 10.87
C VAL A 90 -12.61 -15.33 11.37
N VAL A 91 -11.35 -14.96 11.52
CA VAL A 91 -10.26 -15.85 11.93
C VAL A 91 -9.81 -15.46 13.34
N TRP A 92 -9.85 -16.42 14.26
CA TRP A 92 -9.25 -16.22 15.58
C TRP A 92 -7.75 -16.47 15.50
N VAL A 93 -6.94 -15.47 15.84
CA VAL A 93 -5.48 -15.55 15.75
C VAL A 93 -4.83 -15.37 17.11
N MET A 94 -3.75 -16.09 17.34
CA MET A 94 -2.90 -15.93 18.54
C MET A 94 -1.71 -15.02 18.25
N ASN A 95 -1.17 -15.08 17.04
CA ASN A 95 -0.11 -14.20 16.54
C ASN A 95 -0.57 -13.53 15.22
N PRO A 96 -1.21 -12.36 15.31
CA PRO A 96 -1.79 -11.70 14.13
C PRO A 96 -0.81 -11.53 12.99
N LEU A 97 0.42 -11.12 13.25
CA LEU A 97 1.42 -10.83 12.21
C LEU A 97 1.71 -12.05 11.34
N THR A 98 1.98 -13.19 11.95
CA THR A 98 2.35 -14.42 11.24
C THR A 98 1.13 -15.02 10.54
N GLU A 99 -0.01 -15.06 11.23
CA GLU A 99 -1.22 -15.73 10.73
C GLU A 99 -1.86 -14.96 9.58
N ILE A 100 -1.87 -13.63 9.63
CA ILE A 100 -2.33 -12.79 8.51
C ILE A 100 -1.46 -13.02 7.26
N MET A 101 -0.14 -13.09 7.43
CA MET A 101 0.76 -13.32 6.30
C MET A 101 0.59 -14.72 5.68
N VAL A 102 0.32 -15.74 6.50
CA VAL A 102 -0.02 -17.10 6.03
C VAL A 102 -1.34 -17.06 5.26
N HIS A 103 -2.37 -16.46 5.84
CA HIS A 103 -3.69 -16.36 5.23
C HIS A 103 -3.68 -15.61 3.88
N ILE A 104 -2.91 -14.52 3.76
CA ILE A 104 -2.75 -13.81 2.48
C ILE A 104 -2.12 -14.73 1.43
N ARG A 105 -1.13 -15.57 1.80
CA ARG A 105 -0.52 -16.53 0.85
C ARG A 105 -1.49 -17.63 0.43
N GLU A 106 -2.33 -18.11 1.33
CA GLU A 106 -3.35 -19.14 1.06
C GLU A 106 -4.46 -18.62 0.16
N VAL A 107 -4.96 -17.41 0.43
CA VAL A 107 -6.01 -16.75 -0.39
C VAL A 107 -5.46 -16.28 -1.73
N ASN A 108 -4.16 -15.95 -1.80
CA ASN A 108 -3.45 -15.44 -2.97
C ASN A 108 -4.21 -14.30 -3.70
N PRO A 109 -4.57 -13.21 -3.01
CA PRO A 109 -5.31 -12.12 -3.62
C PRO A 109 -4.44 -11.32 -4.59
N SER A 110 -5.05 -10.72 -5.62
CA SER A 110 -4.37 -9.79 -6.52
C SER A 110 -4.09 -8.42 -5.87
N LEU A 111 -4.83 -8.10 -4.80
CA LEU A 111 -4.68 -6.87 -4.03
C LEU A 111 -5.18 -7.09 -2.60
N VAL A 112 -4.37 -6.72 -1.62
CA VAL A 112 -4.78 -6.62 -0.22
C VAL A 112 -5.14 -5.16 0.08
N ILE A 113 -6.31 -4.95 0.68
CA ILE A 113 -6.82 -3.62 1.03
C ILE A 113 -6.97 -3.58 2.55
N LYS A 114 -6.48 -2.53 3.17
CA LYS A 114 -6.59 -2.32 4.61
C LYS A 114 -6.72 -0.83 4.91
N ASP A 115 -7.52 -0.51 5.90
CA ASP A 115 -7.63 0.84 6.43
C ASP A 115 -6.39 1.18 7.28
N LEU A 116 -5.93 2.42 7.20
CA LEU A 116 -5.02 2.95 8.19
C LEU A 116 -5.84 3.43 9.37
N GLU A 117 -5.75 2.72 10.47
CA GLU A 117 -6.42 3.14 11.70
C GLU A 117 -5.91 4.50 12.14
N PRO A 118 -6.80 5.51 12.32
CA PRO A 118 -6.41 6.78 12.88
C PRO A 118 -6.05 6.56 14.34
N GLN A 119 -4.79 6.36 14.63
CA GLN A 119 -4.31 6.31 16.01
C GLN A 119 -4.50 7.68 16.68
N SER A 120 -4.77 7.68 17.99
CA SER A 120 -4.97 8.91 18.77
C SER A 120 -3.81 9.89 18.52
N TRP A 121 -4.06 11.21 18.69
CA TRP A 121 -3.07 12.26 18.41
C TRP A 121 -1.70 12.06 19.08
N VAL A 122 -1.66 11.30 20.18
CA VAL A 122 -0.43 10.94 20.91
C VAL A 122 0.36 9.83 20.21
N THR A 123 -0.33 8.96 19.46
CA THR A 123 0.24 7.81 18.75
C THR A 123 0.37 8.02 17.24
N ARG A 124 0.11 9.22 16.73
CA ARG A 124 0.23 9.60 15.30
C ARG A 124 1.61 9.35 14.68
N MET A 125 2.59 8.97 15.47
CA MET A 125 3.95 8.65 15.02
C MET A 125 4.22 7.15 14.90
N LEU A 126 3.25 6.28 15.22
CA LEU A 126 3.49 4.84 15.20
C LEU A 126 2.45 4.17 14.31
N PHE A 127 2.89 3.73 13.13
CA PHE A 127 2.25 2.61 12.46
C PHE A 127 2.06 1.48 13.48
N SER A 128 0.93 0.77 13.40
CA SER A 128 0.85 -0.48 14.14
C SER A 128 2.01 -1.38 13.67
N SER A 129 2.53 -2.20 14.55
CA SER A 129 3.56 -3.18 14.15
C SER A 129 3.07 -4.05 12.98
N LEU A 130 1.77 -4.29 12.89
CA LEU A 130 1.12 -4.98 11.78
C LEU A 130 1.22 -4.21 10.45
N ASP A 131 0.91 -2.91 10.44
CA ASP A 131 0.96 -2.11 9.21
C ASP A 131 2.38 -2.03 8.64
N LEU A 132 3.40 -1.86 9.50
CA LEU A 132 4.79 -1.90 9.09
C LEU A 132 5.20 -3.26 8.52
N HIS A 133 4.79 -4.35 9.14
CA HIS A 133 5.07 -5.70 8.61
C HIS A 133 4.37 -5.95 7.28
N LEU A 134 3.11 -5.54 7.14
CA LEU A 134 2.40 -5.64 5.86
C LEU A 134 3.07 -4.80 4.78
N LEU A 135 3.51 -3.59 5.12
CA LEU A 135 4.19 -2.69 4.19
C LEU A 135 5.49 -3.30 3.65
N HIS A 136 6.23 -4.04 4.49
CA HIS A 136 7.49 -4.66 4.10
C HIS A 136 7.35 -6.06 3.49
N ASP A 137 6.46 -6.87 4.05
CA ASP A 137 6.48 -8.32 3.85
C ASP A 137 5.24 -8.85 3.11
N CYS A 138 4.25 -8.00 2.79
CA CYS A 138 3.05 -8.44 2.10
C CYS A 138 3.40 -9.09 0.74
N PRO A 139 2.99 -10.34 0.50
CA PRO A 139 3.32 -11.04 -0.74
C PRO A 139 2.52 -10.56 -1.97
N ALA A 140 1.45 -9.79 -1.73
CA ALA A 140 0.62 -9.17 -2.75
C ALA A 140 0.73 -7.64 -2.69
N PRO A 141 0.38 -6.88 -3.74
CA PRO A 141 0.21 -5.43 -3.65
C PRO A 141 -0.69 -5.05 -2.48
N LEU A 142 -0.28 -4.05 -1.70
CA LEU A 142 -0.98 -3.61 -0.49
C LEU A 142 -1.54 -2.20 -0.68
N HIS A 143 -2.85 -2.07 -0.59
CA HIS A 143 -3.54 -0.77 -0.64
C HIS A 143 -3.95 -0.31 0.76
N LEU A 144 -3.18 0.61 1.32
CA LEU A 144 -3.49 1.27 2.58
C LEU A 144 -4.41 2.46 2.32
N VAL A 145 -5.62 2.38 2.83
CA VAL A 145 -6.66 3.38 2.58
C VAL A 145 -6.66 4.41 3.70
N SER A 146 -6.56 5.68 3.33
CA SER A 146 -6.74 6.83 4.22
C SER A 146 -8.14 7.44 4.05
N LYS A 147 -8.31 8.71 4.37
CA LYS A 147 -9.56 9.42 4.09
C LYS A 147 -9.83 9.41 2.59
N LEU A 148 -11.05 9.04 2.20
CA LEU A 148 -11.47 9.02 0.80
C LEU A 148 -12.21 10.30 0.43
N THR A 149 -11.79 10.92 -0.67
CA THR A 149 -12.59 11.93 -1.36
C THR A 149 -13.56 11.26 -2.34
N HIS A 150 -13.09 10.16 -2.97
CA HIS A 150 -13.84 9.38 -3.95
C HIS A 150 -13.65 7.89 -3.70
N ALA A 151 -14.71 7.08 -3.85
CA ALA A 151 -14.61 5.63 -3.72
C ALA A 151 -13.68 5.02 -4.78
N LEU A 152 -13.77 5.43 -6.05
CA LEU A 152 -12.76 5.18 -7.08
C LEU A 152 -11.78 6.36 -7.15
N PRO A 153 -10.47 6.12 -7.27
CA PRO A 153 -9.49 7.18 -7.48
C PRO A 153 -9.70 7.85 -8.85
N ARG A 154 -9.48 9.16 -8.91
CA ARG A 154 -9.48 9.97 -10.14
C ARG A 154 -8.08 10.36 -10.57
N ARG A 155 -7.14 10.42 -9.63
CA ARG A 155 -5.73 10.73 -9.88
C ARG A 155 -4.84 9.77 -9.14
N VAL A 156 -3.94 9.13 -9.88
CA VAL A 156 -2.97 8.16 -9.38
C VAL A 156 -1.57 8.72 -9.64
N LEU A 157 -0.71 8.69 -8.63
CA LEU A 157 0.68 9.14 -8.70
C LEU A 157 1.62 7.96 -8.57
N ALA A 158 2.39 7.64 -9.59
CA ALA A 158 3.47 6.67 -9.53
C ALA A 158 4.76 7.39 -9.12
N ALA A 159 5.33 7.05 -7.95
CA ALA A 159 6.58 7.62 -7.47
C ALA A 159 7.73 6.64 -7.72
N VAL A 160 8.66 7.02 -8.60
CA VAL A 160 9.78 6.21 -9.05
C VAL A 160 11.11 6.76 -8.57
N ASP A 161 12.15 5.91 -8.60
CA ASP A 161 13.55 6.28 -8.35
C ASP A 161 14.40 5.76 -9.52
N THR A 162 14.86 6.66 -10.37
CA THR A 162 15.60 6.30 -11.59
C THR A 162 17.12 6.22 -11.38
N PHE A 163 17.63 6.59 -10.20
CA PHE A 163 19.06 6.67 -9.91
C PHE A 163 19.51 5.77 -8.75
N GLY A 164 18.69 4.81 -8.36
CA GLY A 164 19.05 3.84 -7.33
C GLY A 164 20.13 2.85 -7.79
N PRO A 165 20.92 2.23 -6.88
CA PRO A 165 21.93 1.24 -7.25
C PRO A 165 21.27 0.05 -7.99
N ASP A 166 21.75 -0.20 -9.20
CA ASP A 166 21.13 -1.00 -10.27
C ASP A 166 20.64 -2.41 -9.89
N ASP A 167 21.30 -3.10 -8.96
CA ASP A 167 21.01 -4.52 -8.72
C ASP A 167 19.88 -4.79 -7.70
N GLN A 168 19.58 -3.86 -6.81
CA GLN A 168 18.58 -4.04 -5.75
C GLN A 168 17.16 -3.61 -6.15
N PHE A 169 17.05 -2.81 -7.20
CA PHE A 169 15.81 -2.18 -7.65
C PHE A 169 15.39 -2.61 -9.06
N ALA A 170 16.09 -3.63 -9.63
CA ALA A 170 15.74 -4.13 -10.94
C ALA A 170 14.25 -4.51 -11.02
N GLY A 171 13.52 -3.87 -11.93
CA GLY A 171 12.09 -4.10 -12.15
C GLY A 171 11.15 -3.39 -11.17
N LEU A 172 11.67 -2.64 -10.16
CA LEU A 172 10.79 -1.96 -9.20
C LEU A 172 10.03 -0.80 -9.83
N ASN A 173 10.69 0.04 -10.62
CA ASN A 173 10.04 1.14 -11.32
C ASN A 173 8.96 0.63 -12.28
N GLU A 174 9.26 -0.43 -13.04
CA GLU A 174 8.30 -1.10 -13.92
C GLU A 174 7.11 -1.66 -13.15
N ALA A 175 7.35 -2.28 -11.99
CA ALA A 175 6.28 -2.79 -11.14
C ALA A 175 5.41 -1.65 -10.60
N ILE A 176 6.00 -0.52 -10.15
CA ILE A 176 5.28 0.67 -9.68
C ILE A 176 4.39 1.21 -10.80
N ILE A 177 4.96 1.49 -11.98
CA ILE A 177 4.22 2.09 -13.10
C ILE A 177 3.15 1.15 -13.60
N THR A 178 3.46 -0.14 -13.80
CA THR A 178 2.48 -1.12 -14.28
C THR A 178 1.28 -1.27 -13.33
N ASN A 179 1.49 -1.25 -12.00
CA ASN A 179 0.38 -1.30 -11.05
C ASN A 179 -0.40 0.02 -11.02
N ALA A 180 0.27 1.16 -11.18
CA ALA A 180 -0.37 2.47 -11.28
C ALA A 180 -1.23 2.58 -12.55
N GLU A 181 -0.72 2.14 -13.71
CA GLU A 181 -1.46 2.08 -14.99
C GLU A 181 -2.69 1.18 -14.88
N LYS A 182 -2.54 -0.03 -14.32
CA LYS A 182 -3.67 -0.95 -14.11
C LYS A 182 -4.75 -0.30 -13.24
N LEU A 183 -4.36 0.33 -12.13
CA LEU A 183 -5.31 1.02 -11.26
C LEU A 183 -5.97 2.20 -11.97
N ALA A 184 -5.21 3.02 -12.67
CA ALA A 184 -5.71 4.18 -13.41
C ALA A 184 -6.69 3.76 -14.50
N ALA A 185 -6.33 2.77 -15.33
CA ALA A 185 -7.18 2.25 -16.39
C ALA A 185 -8.50 1.65 -15.86
N GLN A 186 -8.46 0.92 -14.74
CA GLN A 186 -9.65 0.32 -14.13
C GLN A 186 -10.61 1.34 -13.52
N CYS A 187 -10.09 2.51 -13.13
CA CYS A 187 -10.87 3.54 -12.44
C CYS A 187 -11.19 4.76 -13.33
N ASP A 188 -10.78 4.75 -14.60
CA ASP A 188 -10.83 5.92 -15.49
C ASP A 188 -10.13 7.14 -14.85
N ALA A 189 -8.96 6.90 -14.24
CA ALA A 189 -8.18 7.87 -13.51
C ALA A 189 -6.99 8.38 -14.33
N GLN A 190 -6.59 9.63 -14.07
CA GLN A 190 -5.38 10.20 -14.64
C GLN A 190 -4.14 9.67 -13.92
N LEU A 191 -3.16 9.15 -14.67
CA LEU A 191 -1.88 8.71 -14.15
C LEU A 191 -0.86 9.85 -14.23
N HIS A 192 -0.20 10.13 -13.11
CA HIS A 192 0.94 11.02 -13.01
C HIS A 192 2.18 10.22 -12.60
N LEU A 193 3.35 10.60 -13.13
CA LEU A 193 4.65 10.03 -12.77
C LEU A 193 5.50 11.11 -12.09
N ILE A 194 6.06 10.80 -10.92
CA ILE A 194 6.95 11.71 -10.19
C ILE A 194 8.27 11.04 -9.87
N TYR A 195 9.36 11.77 -10.12
CA TYR A 195 10.66 11.48 -9.56
C TYR A 195 11.13 12.67 -8.73
N ALA A 196 11.38 12.43 -7.45
CA ALA A 196 11.89 13.42 -6.52
C ALA A 196 13.37 13.13 -6.24
N TYR A 197 14.26 14.02 -6.65
CA TYR A 197 15.71 13.87 -6.50
C TYR A 197 16.29 14.89 -5.53
N ASP A 198 17.26 14.44 -4.72
CA ASP A 198 17.89 15.28 -3.70
C ASP A 198 19.39 15.44 -3.97
N LEU A 199 19.77 16.62 -4.42
CA LEU A 199 21.16 17.01 -4.62
C LEU A 199 21.79 17.77 -3.43
N THR A 200 21.11 17.83 -2.29
CA THR A 200 21.55 18.62 -1.12
C THR A 200 22.94 18.18 -0.64
N SER A 201 23.21 16.87 -0.65
CA SER A 201 24.53 16.35 -0.28
C SER A 201 25.63 16.73 -1.28
N VAL A 202 25.30 16.85 -2.57
CA VAL A 202 26.22 17.28 -3.62
C VAL A 202 26.55 18.75 -3.45
N PHE A 203 25.54 19.61 -3.21
CA PHE A 203 25.77 21.04 -2.96
C PHE A 203 26.56 21.29 -1.68
N ALA A 204 26.25 20.57 -0.59
CA ALA A 204 27.01 20.68 0.67
C ALA A 204 28.46 20.27 0.53
N SER A 205 28.78 19.32 -0.36
CA SER A 205 30.17 18.91 -0.65
C SER A 205 30.91 19.88 -1.59
N GLN A 206 30.19 20.62 -2.44
CA GLN A 206 30.79 21.64 -3.32
C GLN A 206 31.48 22.77 -2.53
N ASP A 207 30.82 23.26 -1.48
CA ASP A 207 31.40 24.31 -0.61
C ASP A 207 32.65 23.81 0.13
N ALA A 208 32.71 22.49 0.43
CA ALA A 208 33.83 21.88 1.14
C ALA A 208 35.03 21.49 0.24
N MET A 209 34.77 21.16 -1.05
CA MET A 209 35.76 20.57 -1.96
C MET A 209 36.04 21.39 -3.23
N GLY A 210 35.39 22.54 -3.44
CA GLY A 210 35.61 23.39 -4.60
C GLY A 210 35.21 22.77 -5.96
N PHE A 211 34.24 21.84 -5.94
CA PHE A 211 33.71 21.28 -7.18
C PHE A 211 32.98 22.33 -8.01
N SER A 212 33.20 22.32 -9.31
CA SER A 212 32.61 23.28 -10.24
C SER A 212 31.08 23.12 -10.35
N SER A 213 30.40 24.23 -10.62
CA SER A 213 28.95 24.27 -10.91
C SER A 213 28.49 23.27 -12.01
N ASN A 214 29.42 22.80 -12.84
CA ASN A 214 29.16 21.82 -13.89
C ASN A 214 28.73 20.43 -13.37
N LEU A 215 29.19 20.00 -12.20
CA LEU A 215 28.83 18.67 -11.68
C LEU A 215 27.34 18.57 -11.35
N ALA A 216 26.78 19.59 -10.69
CA ALA A 216 25.34 19.60 -10.35
C ALA A 216 24.48 19.61 -11.62
N GLN A 217 24.90 20.37 -12.65
CA GLN A 217 24.22 20.42 -13.94
C GLN A 217 24.31 19.07 -14.67
N THR A 218 25.49 18.46 -14.70
CA THR A 218 25.65 17.11 -15.31
C THR A 218 24.82 16.04 -14.63
N LEU A 219 24.74 16.07 -13.29
CA LEU A 219 23.89 15.14 -12.54
C LEU A 219 22.41 15.39 -12.84
N TYR A 220 21.96 16.65 -12.86
CA TYR A 220 20.58 16.97 -13.21
C TYR A 220 20.22 16.45 -14.60
N GLU A 221 21.07 16.69 -15.61
CA GLU A 221 20.84 16.23 -16.99
C GLU A 221 20.79 14.70 -17.09
N ALA A 222 21.61 14.00 -16.31
CA ALA A 222 21.59 12.54 -16.24
C ALA A 222 20.30 12.01 -15.59
N GLU A 223 19.86 12.62 -14.47
CA GLU A 223 18.61 12.31 -13.77
C GLU A 223 17.39 12.56 -14.68
N GLU A 224 17.35 13.73 -15.33
CA GLU A 224 16.29 14.10 -16.26
C GLU A 224 16.24 13.15 -17.46
N GLY A 225 17.39 12.79 -18.03
CA GLY A 225 17.49 11.86 -19.14
C GLY A 225 16.99 10.46 -18.77
N ALA A 226 17.36 9.95 -17.60
CA ALA A 226 16.89 8.65 -17.11
C ALA A 226 15.38 8.65 -16.84
N PHE A 227 14.87 9.71 -16.22
CA PHE A 227 13.44 9.85 -15.94
C PHE A 227 12.61 9.96 -17.23
N ASN A 228 13.01 10.78 -18.19
CA ASN A 228 12.33 10.93 -19.47
C ASN A 228 12.31 9.61 -20.24
N LYS A 229 13.43 8.88 -20.29
CA LYS A 229 13.50 7.57 -20.94
C LYS A 229 12.51 6.57 -20.31
N LEU A 230 12.41 6.54 -18.98
CA LEU A 230 11.45 5.70 -18.28
C LEU A 230 10.01 6.12 -18.61
N ALA A 231 9.72 7.41 -18.56
CA ALA A 231 8.36 7.93 -18.87
C ALA A 231 7.93 7.64 -20.31
N GLU A 232 8.85 7.78 -21.28
CA GLU A 232 8.62 7.45 -22.69
C GLU A 232 8.34 5.96 -22.90
N GLN A 233 9.04 5.09 -22.19
CA GLN A 233 8.82 3.62 -22.25
C GLN A 233 7.38 3.24 -21.90
N PHE A 234 6.74 3.99 -21.00
CA PHE A 234 5.36 3.77 -20.55
C PHE A 234 4.36 4.76 -21.18
N GLY A 235 4.78 5.57 -22.15
CA GLY A 235 3.89 6.48 -22.87
C GLY A 235 3.25 7.56 -21.99
N VAL A 236 3.91 7.96 -20.89
CA VAL A 236 3.39 8.99 -19.97
C VAL A 236 3.46 10.36 -20.65
N PRO A 237 2.35 11.10 -20.76
CA PRO A 237 2.31 12.43 -21.40
C PRO A 237 3.17 13.44 -20.64
N ASP A 238 3.69 14.46 -21.33
CA ASP A 238 4.57 15.48 -20.75
C ASP A 238 3.93 16.23 -19.59
N GLU A 239 2.66 16.54 -19.67
CA GLU A 239 1.89 17.20 -18.60
C GLU A 239 1.70 16.34 -17.35
N CYS A 240 1.92 15.03 -17.46
CA CYS A 240 1.83 14.07 -16.36
C CYS A 240 3.20 13.64 -15.82
N LYS A 241 4.31 14.20 -16.34
CA LYS A 241 5.68 13.94 -15.89
C LYS A 241 6.15 15.03 -14.93
N HIS A 242 6.67 14.65 -13.76
CA HIS A 242 7.06 15.58 -12.72
C HIS A 242 8.45 15.23 -12.17
N LEU A 243 9.46 15.97 -12.60
CA LEU A 243 10.82 15.89 -12.05
C LEU A 243 10.99 17.03 -11.06
N VAL A 244 11.10 16.73 -9.76
CA VAL A 244 11.08 17.72 -8.70
C VAL A 244 12.28 17.59 -7.78
N MET A 245 13.04 18.67 -7.62
CA MET A 245 14.16 18.71 -6.68
C MET A 245 13.69 18.87 -5.24
N GLY A 246 14.21 18.05 -4.33
CA GLY A 246 14.01 18.13 -2.90
C GLY A 246 13.93 16.76 -2.23
N TYR A 247 13.78 16.79 -0.91
CA TYR A 247 13.71 15.58 -0.11
C TYR A 247 12.47 14.72 -0.51
N PRO A 248 12.67 13.49 -1.02
CA PRO A 248 11.63 12.75 -1.74
C PRO A 248 10.30 12.63 -0.99
N ALA A 249 10.32 12.22 0.29
CA ALA A 249 9.08 12.05 1.05
C ALA A 249 8.31 13.36 1.25
N LYS A 250 8.99 14.51 1.35
CA LYS A 250 8.35 15.83 1.46
C LYS A 250 7.76 16.27 0.12
N VAL A 251 8.54 16.09 -0.96
CA VAL A 251 8.14 16.45 -2.32
C VAL A 251 6.90 15.67 -2.73
N ILE A 252 6.92 14.34 -2.59
CA ILE A 252 5.81 13.46 -2.96
C ILE A 252 4.53 13.84 -2.20
N ARG A 253 4.62 14.08 -0.88
CA ARG A 253 3.47 14.48 -0.08
C ARG A 253 2.91 15.84 -0.49
N ALA A 254 3.77 16.85 -0.64
CA ALA A 254 3.36 18.19 -1.04
C ALA A 254 2.73 18.19 -2.44
N PHE A 255 3.28 17.41 -3.36
CA PHE A 255 2.72 17.23 -4.70
C PHE A 255 1.33 16.56 -4.62
N ALA A 256 1.20 15.49 -3.85
CA ALA A 256 -0.06 14.77 -3.70
C ALA A 256 -1.17 15.66 -3.11
N GLU A 257 -0.85 16.48 -2.11
CA GLU A 257 -1.79 17.47 -1.54
C GLU A 257 -2.19 18.53 -2.57
N THR A 258 -1.20 19.14 -3.24
CA THR A 258 -1.43 20.25 -4.18
C THR A 258 -2.22 19.80 -5.40
N GLN A 259 -1.94 18.61 -5.92
CA GLN A 259 -2.59 18.04 -7.11
C GLN A 259 -3.82 17.19 -6.78
N SER A 260 -4.22 17.12 -5.51
CA SER A 260 -5.37 16.31 -5.07
C SER A 260 -5.27 14.87 -5.57
N ILE A 261 -4.12 14.24 -5.36
CA ILE A 261 -3.88 12.84 -5.70
C ILE A 261 -4.69 11.93 -4.76
N ASP A 262 -5.43 10.97 -5.30
CA ASP A 262 -6.21 10.01 -4.52
C ASP A 262 -5.37 8.82 -4.04
N VAL A 263 -4.43 8.35 -4.88
CA VAL A 263 -3.55 7.20 -4.58
C VAL A 263 -2.13 7.48 -5.02
N ILE A 264 -1.19 7.29 -4.10
CA ILE A 264 0.24 7.26 -4.39
C ILE A 264 0.67 5.81 -4.53
N VAL A 265 1.35 5.46 -5.62
CA VAL A 265 1.91 4.10 -5.85
C VAL A 265 3.42 4.17 -5.64
N MET A 266 3.92 3.35 -4.74
CA MET A 266 5.34 3.30 -4.37
C MET A 266 5.82 1.85 -4.23
N GLY A 267 7.12 1.66 -4.33
CA GLY A 267 7.76 0.37 -4.13
C GLY A 267 8.32 0.19 -2.73
N THR A 268 8.43 -1.06 -2.30
CA THR A 268 9.25 -1.45 -1.14
C THR A 268 10.31 -2.43 -1.54
N VAL A 269 11.48 -2.30 -0.93
CA VAL A 269 12.61 -3.22 -1.13
C VAL A 269 12.97 -3.85 0.20
N HIS A 270 13.07 -5.17 0.22
CA HIS A 270 13.62 -5.88 1.36
C HIS A 270 15.10 -5.52 1.53
N ARG A 271 15.41 -4.60 2.42
CA ARG A 271 16.76 -4.46 2.95
C ARG A 271 16.95 -5.50 4.06
N ASN A 272 18.08 -6.23 4.01
CA ASN A 272 18.43 -7.24 5.01
C ASN A 272 18.09 -6.76 6.44
N ARG A 273 17.52 -7.66 7.24
CA ARG A 273 16.98 -7.46 8.62
C ARG A 273 17.90 -6.72 9.62
N LEU A 274 19.14 -6.43 9.26
CA LEU A 274 20.12 -5.74 10.09
C LEU A 274 20.10 -4.20 9.98
N SER A 275 19.35 -3.63 9.03
CA SER A 275 19.18 -2.19 8.88
C SER A 275 17.71 -1.76 9.05
N ALA A 276 17.03 -2.30 10.06
CA ALA A 276 15.69 -1.90 10.50
C ALA A 276 15.69 -0.49 11.13
N LEU A 277 16.36 0.46 10.49
CA LEU A 277 16.31 1.86 10.88
C LEU A 277 15.39 2.59 9.89
N LEU A 278 14.31 3.10 10.44
CA LEU A 278 13.42 4.14 9.91
C LEU A 278 14.06 4.89 8.74
N GLY A 279 13.58 4.72 7.53
CA GLY A 279 14.15 5.55 6.51
C GLY A 279 13.80 5.29 5.07
N SER A 280 12.99 4.29 4.69
CA SER A 280 12.55 4.24 3.29
C SER A 280 11.61 5.42 3.00
N THR A 281 11.71 5.99 1.82
CA THR A 281 10.81 7.06 1.37
C THR A 281 9.34 6.64 1.52
N THR A 282 9.04 5.37 1.22
CA THR A 282 7.71 4.79 1.34
C THR A 282 7.19 4.81 2.78
N GLU A 283 8.01 4.42 3.77
CA GLU A 283 7.64 4.51 5.19
C GLU A 283 7.36 5.95 5.61
N GLN A 284 8.22 6.88 5.23
CA GLN A 284 8.07 8.28 5.58
C GLN A 284 6.84 8.94 4.94
N VAL A 285 6.50 8.55 3.71
CA VAL A 285 5.24 8.96 3.05
C VAL A 285 4.07 8.37 3.82
N ALA A 286 4.13 7.08 4.15
CA ALA A 286 3.09 6.37 4.87
C ALA A 286 2.78 6.96 6.26
N TYR A 287 3.76 7.43 7.02
CA TYR A 287 3.54 8.07 8.33
C TYR A 287 2.67 9.34 8.29
N HIS A 288 2.61 10.05 7.17
CA HIS A 288 1.87 11.31 7.05
C HIS A 288 1.16 11.35 5.69
N MET A 289 0.30 10.36 5.44
CA MET A 289 -0.35 10.23 4.14
C MET A 289 -1.42 11.29 3.89
N PRO A 290 -1.23 12.10 2.87
CA PRO A 290 -2.30 12.98 2.37
C PRO A 290 -3.34 12.20 1.57
N SER A 291 -2.94 11.06 1.00
CA SER A 291 -3.68 10.23 0.06
C SER A 291 -3.60 8.77 0.48
N SER A 292 -4.39 7.89 -0.12
CA SER A 292 -4.20 6.44 0.02
C SER A 292 -2.88 6.00 -0.62
N LEU A 293 -2.28 4.91 -0.13
CA LEU A 293 -1.01 4.38 -0.60
C LEU A 293 -1.20 2.98 -1.19
N LEU A 294 -0.71 2.75 -2.40
CA LEU A 294 -0.56 1.43 -2.99
C LEU A 294 0.92 1.06 -2.99
N VAL A 295 1.27 0.03 -2.23
CA VAL A 295 2.64 -0.45 -2.10
C VAL A 295 2.81 -1.71 -2.92
N VAL A 296 3.87 -1.73 -3.73
CA VAL A 296 4.21 -2.87 -4.58
C VAL A 296 5.61 -3.39 -4.26
N ASN A 297 5.77 -4.71 -4.36
CA ASN A 297 7.05 -5.38 -4.21
C ASN A 297 7.40 -6.05 -5.54
N PRO A 298 8.62 -5.93 -6.09
CA PRO A 298 8.99 -6.54 -7.36
C PRO A 298 8.81 -8.06 -7.39
N ARG A 299 8.86 -8.73 -6.24
CA ARG A 299 8.63 -10.18 -6.11
C ARG A 299 7.16 -10.59 -6.23
N SER A 300 6.22 -9.68 -6.00
CA SER A 300 4.78 -9.98 -6.13
C SER A 300 4.32 -10.06 -7.58
N SER A 301 5.10 -9.54 -8.53
CA SER A 301 4.79 -9.52 -9.96
C SER A 301 5.31 -10.76 -10.73
N GLY A 302 6.16 -11.60 -10.12
CA GLY A 302 6.94 -12.66 -10.78
C GLY A 302 6.37 -14.09 -10.75
N HIS A 303 5.20 -14.35 -10.18
CA HIS A 303 4.72 -15.73 -9.97
C HIS A 303 3.78 -16.27 -11.06
N ARG A 304 3.74 -15.66 -12.25
CA ARG A 304 2.96 -16.18 -13.40
C ARG A 304 3.78 -16.58 -14.62
N ALA A 305 5.10 -16.76 -14.51
CA ALA A 305 5.90 -17.28 -15.62
C ALA A 305 6.87 -18.33 -15.10
N SER A 306 6.44 -19.57 -15.10
CA SER A 306 7.17 -20.86 -15.14
C SER A 306 6.64 -21.86 -14.10
N GLU A 307 5.59 -22.59 -14.46
CA GLU A 307 5.50 -24.05 -14.32
C GLU A 307 4.59 -24.59 -15.43
#